data_776bed0c570d6a5c35cafa021a7e9bed
#
_entry.id   776bed0c570d6a5c35cafa021a7e9bed
#
_cell.length_a   1.000
_cell.length_b   1.000
_cell.length_c   1.000
_cell.angle_alpha   90.00
_cell.angle_beta   90.00
_cell.angle_gamma   90.00
#
_symmetry.space_group_name_H-M   'P 1'
#
loop_
_entity.id
_entity.type
_entity.pdbx_description
1 polymer ?
#
loop_
_entity_poly.entity_id
_entity_poly.type
_entity_poly.pdbx_seq_one_letter_code
_entity_poly.pdbx_strand_id
1 'polypeptide(L)'
;MRVAMIGTGYVGLVSGACFADFGHDVTCVDKDQSKIDRLEKGEIPIFEPGLDDLVASNVRGGRLSFALDGAEAIRGADAVFIAVGTPSRRGDGHADLSYVYAAAEEIAGLIEGFTVVVTKSTVPVGTGDEIERIIRERRPDAEFAVVSNPEFLREGAAIEDFKRPDRVVVGTEDERAQAVMRELYRPLNLNETPILFTGRRTSELIKYAANAFLAMKITFINEMADLCEAVGADVQQVARGIGLDKRIGAKFLHAGPGYGGSCFPKDTLALVRTAVDAGTPVRLIETTVEVNDARKKAMAGRVSAAMDGDLKGKTVALLGVTFKPNTDDMRDAPSLDVAPALMALGATVQAFDPEGMHEASKLLDGVVFKDGPYEAVTGADVVVILTEWDQFRALDLDRVKLLLRQPVMVDLRNVYRPDDMRARGFRYTSIGRA
;
A
#
# COMPACT_ATOMS: atom_id res chain seq x y z
N MET A 1 16.19 12.01 -21.11
CA MET A 1 16.08 10.61 -21.61
C MET A 1 14.64 10.35 -21.98
N ARG A 2 14.40 9.45 -22.95
CA ARG A 2 13.07 8.98 -23.34
C ARG A 2 12.71 7.73 -22.52
N VAL A 3 11.58 7.79 -21.84
CA VAL A 3 11.12 6.71 -20.95
C VAL A 3 9.71 6.28 -21.36
N ALA A 4 9.50 5.00 -21.59
CA ALA A 4 8.17 4.42 -21.70
C ALA A 4 7.79 3.74 -20.39
N MET A 5 6.61 4.05 -19.86
CA MET A 5 6.07 3.47 -18.63
C MET A 5 4.85 2.63 -18.98
N ILE A 6 4.97 1.31 -18.93
CA ILE A 6 3.87 0.39 -19.26
C ILE A 6 3.05 0.09 -18.01
N GLY A 7 1.81 0.56 -18.01
CA GLY A 7 0.87 0.54 -16.90
C GLY A 7 0.71 1.92 -16.24
N THR A 8 -0.54 2.39 -16.12
CA THR A 8 -0.94 3.62 -15.43
C THR A 8 -1.67 3.35 -14.13
N GLY A 9 -1.35 2.23 -13.48
CA GLY A 9 -1.73 1.99 -12.10
C GLY A 9 -0.93 2.89 -11.15
N TYR A 10 -1.12 2.67 -9.84
CA TYR A 10 -0.50 3.50 -8.81
C TYR A 10 1.00 3.68 -9.00
N VAL A 11 1.75 2.57 -9.12
CA VAL A 11 3.22 2.59 -9.28
C VAL A 11 3.64 3.28 -10.58
N GLY A 12 2.99 2.93 -11.70
CA GLY A 12 3.37 3.44 -13.02
C GLY A 12 3.10 4.93 -13.16
N LEU A 13 1.91 5.40 -12.76
CA LEU A 13 1.54 6.80 -12.91
C LEU A 13 2.37 7.72 -12.00
N VAL A 14 2.55 7.33 -10.73
CA VAL A 14 3.40 8.11 -9.80
C VAL A 14 4.85 8.13 -10.27
N SER A 15 5.40 6.98 -10.66
CA SER A 15 6.79 6.90 -11.14
C SER A 15 6.98 7.69 -12.44
N GLY A 16 6.05 7.57 -13.39
CA GLY A 16 6.08 8.31 -14.65
C GLY A 16 6.04 9.83 -14.46
N ALA A 17 5.11 10.30 -13.62
CA ALA A 17 5.00 11.71 -13.27
C ALA A 17 6.25 12.26 -12.58
N CYS A 18 6.83 11.48 -11.66
CA CYS A 18 8.06 11.88 -10.96
C CYS A 18 9.30 11.87 -11.89
N PHE A 19 9.43 10.90 -12.81
CA PHE A 19 10.50 10.92 -13.81
C PHE A 19 10.35 12.10 -14.78
N ALA A 20 9.13 12.45 -15.19
CA ALA A 20 8.86 13.64 -15.98
C ALA A 20 9.26 14.92 -15.24
N ASP A 21 8.99 14.98 -13.93
CA ASP A 21 9.39 16.10 -13.08
C ASP A 21 10.91 16.19 -12.88
N PHE A 22 11.61 15.06 -12.97
CA PHE A 22 13.09 15.01 -13.03
C PHE A 22 13.65 15.50 -14.35
N GLY A 23 12.81 15.83 -15.35
CA GLY A 23 13.22 16.38 -16.63
C GLY A 23 13.37 15.33 -17.74
N HIS A 24 12.86 14.13 -17.56
CA HIS A 24 12.81 13.11 -18.61
C HIS A 24 11.57 13.28 -19.48
N ASP A 25 11.63 12.80 -20.71
CA ASP A 25 10.50 12.72 -21.63
C ASP A 25 9.81 11.36 -21.42
N VAL A 26 8.63 11.37 -20.82
CA VAL A 26 7.95 10.17 -20.33
C VAL A 26 6.62 9.98 -21.05
N THR A 27 6.41 8.81 -21.62
CA THR A 27 5.11 8.37 -22.11
C THR A 27 4.59 7.22 -21.26
N CYS A 28 3.45 7.43 -20.58
CA CYS A 28 2.76 6.39 -19.84
C CYS A 28 1.75 5.70 -20.76
N VAL A 29 1.81 4.38 -20.80
CA VAL A 29 1.00 3.53 -21.70
C VAL A 29 0.09 2.63 -20.86
N ASP A 30 -1.19 2.56 -21.18
CA ASP A 30 -2.13 1.61 -20.58
C ASP A 30 -3.09 1.06 -21.64
N LYS A 31 -3.49 -0.20 -21.53
CA LYS A 31 -4.44 -0.84 -22.46
C LYS A 31 -5.90 -0.48 -22.17
N ASP A 32 -6.18 0.17 -21.06
CA ASP A 32 -7.51 0.65 -20.67
C ASP A 32 -7.77 2.04 -21.26
N GLN A 33 -8.56 2.08 -22.34
CA GLN A 33 -8.95 3.32 -23.00
C GLN A 33 -9.59 4.32 -22.03
N SER A 34 -10.40 3.84 -21.08
CA SER A 34 -11.11 4.70 -20.15
C SER A 34 -10.17 5.45 -19.21
N LYS A 35 -9.05 4.80 -18.81
CA LYS A 35 -8.01 5.46 -18.01
C LYS A 35 -7.25 6.50 -18.84
N ILE A 36 -6.89 6.16 -20.07
CA ILE A 36 -6.18 7.11 -20.96
C ILE A 36 -7.06 8.33 -21.24
N ASP A 37 -8.35 8.14 -21.56
CA ASP A 37 -9.29 9.23 -21.79
C ASP A 37 -9.43 10.16 -20.58
N ARG A 38 -9.42 9.61 -19.36
CA ARG A 38 -9.45 10.38 -18.10
C ARG A 38 -8.16 11.16 -17.92
N LEU A 39 -7.00 10.51 -18.07
CA LEU A 39 -5.69 11.15 -17.92
C LEU A 39 -5.49 12.29 -18.94
N GLU A 40 -5.92 12.13 -20.18
CA GLU A 40 -5.89 13.18 -21.21
C GLU A 40 -6.77 14.39 -20.86
N LYS A 41 -7.87 14.15 -20.12
CA LYS A 41 -8.73 15.22 -19.57
C LYS A 41 -8.19 15.84 -18.28
N GLY A 42 -7.08 15.34 -17.75
CA GLY A 42 -6.51 15.77 -16.47
C GLY A 42 -7.17 15.14 -15.24
N GLU A 43 -8.00 14.09 -15.43
CA GLU A 43 -8.61 13.34 -14.34
C GLU A 43 -7.69 12.19 -13.91
N ILE A 44 -7.22 12.22 -12.68
CA ILE A 44 -6.31 11.19 -12.16
C ILE A 44 -7.14 9.98 -11.66
N PRO A 45 -6.90 8.75 -12.19
CA PRO A 45 -7.70 7.57 -11.87
C PRO A 45 -7.34 6.90 -10.53
N ILE A 46 -6.46 7.48 -9.75
CA ILE A 46 -6.00 7.00 -8.45
C ILE A 46 -5.95 8.15 -7.45
N PHE A 47 -6.10 7.86 -6.16
CA PHE A 47 -5.94 8.86 -5.12
C PHE A 47 -4.49 8.89 -4.61
N GLU A 48 -3.80 10.00 -4.80
CA GLU A 48 -2.49 10.31 -4.20
C GLU A 48 -2.36 11.82 -4.05
N PRO A 49 -2.15 12.33 -2.83
CA PRO A 49 -2.07 13.77 -2.59
C PRO A 49 -1.03 14.47 -3.46
N GLY A 50 -1.47 15.49 -4.23
CA GLY A 50 -0.60 16.32 -5.09
C GLY A 50 -0.21 15.69 -6.42
N LEU A 51 -0.72 14.50 -6.76
CA LEU A 51 -0.42 13.85 -8.05
C LEU A 51 -1.10 14.57 -9.22
N ASP A 52 -2.28 15.12 -9.02
CA ASP A 52 -3.02 15.92 -9.99
C ASP A 52 -2.22 17.14 -10.46
N ASP A 53 -1.70 17.93 -9.53
CA ASP A 53 -0.85 19.08 -9.83
C ASP A 53 0.46 18.68 -10.52
N LEU A 54 1.09 17.59 -10.06
CA LEU A 54 2.32 17.07 -10.62
C LEU A 54 2.13 16.62 -12.08
N VAL A 55 1.09 15.85 -12.35
CA VAL A 55 0.73 15.40 -13.71
C VAL A 55 0.41 16.59 -14.59
N ALA A 56 -0.49 17.49 -14.16
CA ALA A 56 -0.89 18.65 -14.92
C ALA A 56 0.30 19.55 -15.28
N SER A 57 1.24 19.77 -14.36
CA SER A 57 2.45 20.55 -14.60
C SER A 57 3.35 19.91 -15.67
N ASN A 58 3.56 18.60 -15.60
CA ASN A 58 4.44 17.89 -16.53
C ASN A 58 3.82 17.71 -17.93
N VAL A 59 2.50 17.52 -18.01
CA VAL A 59 1.77 17.52 -19.29
C VAL A 59 1.86 18.89 -19.96
N ARG A 60 1.59 19.99 -19.24
CA ARG A 60 1.76 21.35 -19.77
C ARG A 60 3.21 21.64 -20.18
N GLY A 61 4.18 21.08 -19.50
CA GLY A 61 5.61 21.19 -19.80
C GLY A 61 6.07 20.32 -20.98
N GLY A 62 5.20 19.50 -21.56
CA GLY A 62 5.51 18.61 -22.68
C GLY A 62 6.47 17.46 -22.31
N ARG A 63 6.59 17.13 -21.03
CA ARG A 63 7.46 16.05 -20.53
C ARG A 63 6.71 14.78 -20.16
N LEU A 64 5.39 14.84 -20.02
CA LEU A 64 4.54 13.70 -19.69
C LEU A 64 3.42 13.60 -20.74
N SER A 65 3.26 12.42 -21.30
CA SER A 65 2.19 12.09 -22.25
C SER A 65 1.59 10.71 -21.92
N PHE A 66 0.41 10.46 -22.48
CA PHE A 66 -0.33 9.21 -22.28
C PHE A 66 -0.64 8.59 -23.63
N ALA A 67 -0.62 7.26 -23.73
CA ALA A 67 -0.93 6.56 -24.95
C ALA A 67 -1.62 5.22 -24.68
N LEU A 68 -2.54 4.83 -25.56
CA LEU A 68 -3.15 3.50 -25.56
C LEU A 68 -2.22 2.47 -26.23
N ASP A 69 -1.55 2.87 -27.28
CA ASP A 69 -0.58 2.05 -28.03
C ASP A 69 0.85 2.46 -27.64
N GLY A 70 1.61 1.47 -27.15
CA GLY A 70 2.99 1.66 -26.70
C GLY A 70 4.03 1.72 -27.82
N ALA A 71 3.66 1.50 -29.08
CA ALA A 71 4.62 1.30 -30.16
C ALA A 71 5.57 2.49 -30.35
N GLU A 72 5.06 3.72 -30.38
CA GLU A 72 5.91 4.92 -30.51
C GLU A 72 6.70 5.21 -29.23
N ALA A 73 6.13 4.94 -28.07
CA ALA A 73 6.78 5.15 -26.78
C ALA A 73 7.97 4.22 -26.58
N ILE A 74 7.85 2.95 -27.00
CA ILE A 74 8.88 1.93 -26.82
C ILE A 74 10.01 2.09 -27.87
N ARG A 75 9.66 2.40 -29.12
CA ARG A 75 10.66 2.63 -30.17
C ARG A 75 11.56 3.81 -29.82
N GLY A 76 12.86 3.53 -29.73
CA GLY A 76 13.86 4.53 -29.37
C GLY A 76 13.79 5.04 -27.92
N ALA A 77 13.12 4.34 -27.01
CA ALA A 77 13.20 4.61 -25.59
C ALA A 77 14.57 4.18 -25.03
N ASP A 78 15.17 5.01 -24.19
CA ASP A 78 16.37 4.65 -23.43
C ASP A 78 16.04 3.59 -22.36
N ALA A 79 14.84 3.71 -21.77
CA ALA A 79 14.33 2.76 -20.78
C ALA A 79 12.83 2.52 -20.93
N VAL A 80 12.42 1.26 -20.83
CA VAL A 80 11.02 0.83 -20.83
C VAL A 80 10.71 0.18 -19.48
N PHE A 81 9.83 0.80 -18.70
CA PHE A 81 9.43 0.30 -17.39
C PHE A 81 8.18 -0.55 -17.49
N ILE A 82 8.21 -1.75 -16.91
CA ILE A 82 7.04 -2.61 -16.70
C ILE A 82 6.51 -2.31 -15.30
N ALA A 83 5.39 -1.60 -15.24
CA ALA A 83 4.71 -1.18 -14.01
C ALA A 83 3.24 -1.65 -13.98
N VAL A 84 3.01 -2.85 -14.51
CA VAL A 84 1.68 -3.48 -14.59
C VAL A 84 1.32 -4.18 -13.27
N GLY A 85 0.02 -4.44 -13.08
CA GLY A 85 -0.48 -5.15 -11.89
C GLY A 85 0.05 -6.58 -11.80
N THR A 86 0.33 -7.02 -10.56
CA THR A 86 0.71 -8.40 -10.22
C THR A 86 -0.22 -8.93 -9.12
N PRO A 87 -1.53 -9.14 -9.40
CA PRO A 87 -2.48 -9.58 -8.40
C PRO A 87 -2.14 -10.99 -7.91
N SER A 88 -2.57 -11.32 -6.68
CA SER A 88 -2.47 -12.69 -6.19
C SER A 88 -3.47 -13.58 -6.93
N ARG A 89 -3.02 -14.76 -7.36
CA ARG A 89 -3.92 -15.79 -7.90
C ARG A 89 -4.86 -16.29 -6.83
N ARG A 90 -6.13 -16.46 -7.20
CA ARG A 90 -7.11 -17.05 -6.29
C ARG A 90 -6.73 -18.51 -6.02
N GLY A 91 -6.59 -18.89 -4.76
CA GLY A 91 -6.46 -20.26 -4.26
C GLY A 91 -5.04 -20.73 -3.97
N ASP A 92 -3.99 -20.19 -4.60
CA ASP A 92 -2.61 -20.66 -4.38
C ASP A 92 -1.64 -19.60 -3.83
N GLY A 93 -2.04 -18.33 -3.82
CA GLY A 93 -1.23 -17.21 -3.29
C GLY A 93 -0.03 -16.80 -4.16
N HIS A 94 0.13 -17.39 -5.35
CA HIS A 94 1.15 -16.96 -6.30
C HIS A 94 0.79 -15.62 -6.95
N ALA A 95 1.78 -14.84 -7.35
CA ALA A 95 1.56 -13.66 -8.18
C ALA A 95 1.14 -14.05 -9.60
N ASP A 96 0.13 -13.38 -10.14
CA ASP A 96 -0.20 -13.49 -11.56
C ASP A 96 0.74 -12.61 -12.38
N LEU A 97 1.63 -13.24 -13.15
CA LEU A 97 2.63 -12.59 -13.98
C LEU A 97 2.24 -12.47 -15.44
N SER A 98 1.02 -12.87 -15.81
CA SER A 98 0.54 -12.84 -17.20
C SER A 98 0.67 -11.48 -17.85
N TYR A 99 0.36 -10.40 -17.11
CA TYR A 99 0.51 -9.02 -17.59
C TYR A 99 1.97 -8.61 -17.77
N VAL A 100 2.87 -9.09 -16.90
CA VAL A 100 4.30 -8.80 -16.97
C VAL A 100 4.90 -9.47 -18.22
N TYR A 101 4.56 -10.73 -18.47
CA TYR A 101 5.06 -11.47 -19.61
C TYR A 101 4.47 -10.97 -20.93
N ALA A 102 3.18 -10.60 -20.95
CA ALA A 102 2.58 -9.97 -22.12
C ALA A 102 3.24 -8.63 -22.46
N ALA A 103 3.59 -7.82 -21.47
CA ALA A 103 4.36 -6.59 -21.67
C ALA A 103 5.76 -6.89 -22.23
N ALA A 104 6.46 -7.90 -21.70
CA ALA A 104 7.78 -8.32 -22.22
C ALA A 104 7.71 -8.77 -23.69
N GLU A 105 6.67 -9.51 -24.07
CA GLU A 105 6.42 -9.95 -25.45
C GLU A 105 6.16 -8.77 -26.39
N GLU A 106 5.39 -7.77 -25.94
CA GLU A 106 5.11 -6.55 -26.70
C GLU A 106 6.39 -5.72 -26.89
N ILE A 107 7.14 -5.50 -25.82
CA ILE A 107 8.42 -4.79 -25.83
C ILE A 107 9.39 -5.45 -26.82
N ALA A 108 9.50 -6.80 -26.79
CA ALA A 108 10.38 -7.53 -27.70
C ALA A 108 10.14 -7.22 -29.18
N GLY A 109 8.86 -7.03 -29.57
CA GLY A 109 8.49 -6.69 -30.95
C GLY A 109 8.85 -5.27 -31.38
N LEU A 110 9.12 -4.37 -30.44
CA LEU A 110 9.21 -2.92 -30.67
C LEU A 110 10.59 -2.31 -30.36
N ILE A 111 11.48 -3.02 -29.69
CA ILE A 111 12.82 -2.53 -29.32
C ILE A 111 13.61 -2.18 -30.59
N GLU A 112 14.18 -0.98 -30.60
CA GLU A 112 15.10 -0.48 -31.63
C GLU A 112 16.36 0.10 -30.95
N GLY A 113 17.54 -0.47 -31.26
CA GLY A 113 18.80 -0.11 -30.59
C GLY A 113 18.88 -0.66 -29.15
N PHE A 114 19.85 -0.16 -28.38
CA PHE A 114 20.02 -0.59 -27.00
C PHE A 114 18.94 0.00 -26.09
N THR A 115 18.16 -0.86 -25.48
CA THR A 115 17.04 -0.47 -24.59
C THR A 115 17.17 -1.15 -23.23
N VAL A 116 17.00 -0.42 -22.15
CA VAL A 116 16.92 -0.98 -20.78
C VAL A 116 15.48 -1.32 -20.47
N VAL A 117 15.19 -2.62 -20.29
CA VAL A 117 13.85 -3.11 -19.89
C VAL A 117 13.83 -3.26 -18.39
N VAL A 118 13.04 -2.43 -17.71
CA VAL A 118 13.04 -2.30 -16.25
C VAL A 118 11.75 -2.86 -15.65
N THR A 119 11.87 -3.85 -14.79
CA THR A 119 10.73 -4.33 -13.99
C THR A 119 10.57 -3.46 -12.74
N LYS A 120 9.53 -2.63 -12.73
CA LYS A 120 9.14 -1.78 -11.57
C LYS A 120 8.10 -2.49 -10.71
N SER A 121 7.24 -3.30 -11.30
CA SER A 121 6.28 -4.15 -10.61
C SER A 121 6.97 -5.04 -9.58
N THR A 122 6.30 -5.29 -8.44
CA THR A 122 6.78 -6.25 -7.45
C THR A 122 6.53 -7.67 -7.98
N VAL A 123 7.58 -8.41 -8.21
CA VAL A 123 7.57 -9.72 -8.87
C VAL A 123 8.39 -10.75 -8.09
N PRO A 124 8.03 -12.06 -8.15
CA PRO A 124 8.81 -13.14 -7.57
C PRO A 124 10.24 -13.22 -8.13
N VAL A 125 11.13 -13.79 -7.32
CA VAL A 125 12.54 -14.01 -7.69
C VAL A 125 12.65 -14.86 -8.94
N GLY A 126 13.44 -14.38 -9.92
CA GLY A 126 13.64 -15.03 -11.22
C GLY A 126 12.74 -14.49 -12.33
N THR A 127 11.82 -13.58 -12.05
CA THR A 127 10.96 -12.96 -13.08
C THR A 127 11.77 -12.18 -14.10
N GLY A 128 12.81 -11.47 -13.67
CA GLY A 128 13.70 -10.75 -14.59
C GLY A 128 14.44 -11.68 -15.55
N ASP A 129 14.80 -12.88 -15.12
CA ASP A 129 15.44 -13.89 -15.97
C ASP A 129 14.45 -14.41 -17.03
N GLU A 130 13.19 -14.61 -16.64
CA GLU A 130 12.12 -15.03 -17.56
C GLU A 130 11.79 -13.94 -18.59
N ILE A 131 11.75 -12.67 -18.19
CA ILE A 131 11.59 -11.53 -19.12
C ILE A 131 12.73 -11.53 -20.16
N GLU A 132 13.96 -11.72 -19.71
CA GLU A 132 15.11 -11.81 -20.63
C GLU A 132 14.96 -12.98 -21.61
N ARG A 133 14.55 -14.15 -21.13
CA ARG A 133 14.29 -15.32 -21.96
C ARG A 133 13.22 -15.02 -23.03
N ILE A 134 12.08 -14.43 -22.63
CA ILE A 134 10.97 -14.08 -23.53
C ILE A 134 11.45 -13.16 -24.66
N ILE A 135 12.20 -12.10 -24.28
CA ILE A 135 12.68 -11.13 -25.28
C ILE A 135 13.71 -11.77 -26.21
N ARG A 136 14.67 -12.57 -25.69
CA ARG A 136 15.67 -13.26 -26.50
C ARG A 136 15.05 -14.28 -27.46
N GLU A 137 14.02 -15.00 -27.05
CA GLU A 137 13.35 -15.96 -27.94
C GLU A 137 12.62 -15.27 -29.09
N ARG A 138 12.00 -14.11 -28.86
CA ARG A 138 11.32 -13.34 -29.92
C ARG A 138 12.26 -12.53 -30.79
N ARG A 139 13.30 -11.98 -30.23
CA ARG A 139 14.25 -11.10 -30.88
C ARG A 139 15.68 -11.44 -30.45
N PRO A 140 16.26 -12.50 -31.02
CA PRO A 140 17.63 -12.93 -30.66
C PRO A 140 18.71 -11.87 -30.94
N ASP A 141 18.44 -10.99 -31.91
CA ASP A 141 19.30 -9.93 -32.39
C ASP A 141 19.14 -8.59 -31.63
N ALA A 142 18.13 -8.48 -30.75
CA ALA A 142 17.89 -7.24 -30.04
C ALA A 142 19.01 -6.90 -29.05
N GLU A 143 19.37 -5.62 -29.02
CA GLU A 143 20.29 -5.07 -28.01
C GLU A 143 19.50 -4.56 -26.81
N PHE A 144 19.48 -5.27 -25.71
CA PHE A 144 18.79 -4.86 -24.50
C PHE A 144 19.47 -5.41 -23.25
N ALA A 145 19.13 -4.81 -22.11
CA ALA A 145 19.44 -5.37 -20.79
C ALA A 145 18.17 -5.34 -19.92
N VAL A 146 17.98 -6.39 -19.09
CA VAL A 146 16.87 -6.44 -18.14
C VAL A 146 17.36 -6.00 -16.76
N VAL A 147 16.57 -5.13 -16.12
CA VAL A 147 16.83 -4.55 -14.80
C VAL A 147 15.64 -4.81 -13.90
N SER A 148 15.90 -5.27 -12.67
CA SER A 148 14.91 -5.29 -11.60
C SER A 148 15.07 -4.05 -10.74
N ASN A 149 14.06 -3.15 -10.74
CA ASN A 149 14.08 -1.91 -9.98
C ASN A 149 12.79 -1.77 -9.17
N PRO A 150 12.64 -2.53 -8.09
CA PRO A 150 11.44 -2.50 -7.27
C PRO A 150 11.22 -1.12 -6.65
N GLU A 151 9.95 -0.77 -6.45
CA GLU A 151 9.54 0.44 -5.76
C GLU A 151 9.40 0.22 -4.25
N PHE A 152 9.52 1.28 -3.46
CA PHE A 152 9.29 1.29 -2.02
C PHE A 152 8.34 2.43 -1.61
N LEU A 153 7.38 2.71 -2.49
CA LEU A 153 6.42 3.79 -2.34
C LEU A 153 5.35 3.41 -1.31
N ARG A 154 4.91 4.39 -0.55
CA ARG A 154 3.76 4.27 0.35
C ARG A 154 2.59 5.05 -0.25
N GLU A 155 1.46 4.41 -0.48
CA GLU A 155 0.23 5.11 -0.87
C GLU A 155 -0.04 6.28 0.09
N GLY A 156 -0.46 7.43 -0.46
CA GLY A 156 -0.65 8.66 0.31
C GLY A 156 0.62 9.45 0.66
N ALA A 157 1.81 8.95 0.27
CA ALA A 157 3.09 9.64 0.41
C ALA A 157 4.09 9.24 -0.70
N ALA A 158 3.60 8.72 -1.82
CA ALA A 158 4.43 8.10 -2.84
C ALA A 158 5.29 9.09 -3.61
N ILE A 159 4.81 10.32 -3.82
CA ILE A 159 5.59 11.39 -4.47
C ILE A 159 6.82 11.72 -3.61
N GLU A 160 6.63 11.87 -2.29
CA GLU A 160 7.74 12.16 -1.38
C GLU A 160 8.71 10.98 -1.30
N ASP A 161 8.18 9.74 -1.20
CA ASP A 161 9.01 8.53 -1.19
C ASP A 161 9.79 8.34 -2.50
N PHE A 162 9.26 8.79 -3.64
CA PHE A 162 9.98 8.74 -4.92
C PHE A 162 11.06 9.83 -5.01
N LYS A 163 10.74 11.06 -4.56
CA LYS A 163 11.67 12.21 -4.67
C LYS A 163 12.74 12.21 -3.58
N ARG A 164 12.49 11.55 -2.44
CA ARG A 164 13.42 11.45 -1.30
C ARG A 164 13.44 10.04 -0.72
N PRO A 165 13.79 9.03 -1.53
CA PRO A 165 13.80 7.64 -1.06
C PRO A 165 14.99 7.41 -0.11
N ASP A 166 14.81 6.49 0.85
CA ASP A 166 15.91 6.02 1.69
C ASP A 166 17.00 5.32 0.85
N ARG A 167 16.63 4.71 -0.27
CA ARG A 167 17.53 4.06 -1.25
C ARG A 167 16.81 3.79 -2.56
N VAL A 168 17.58 3.62 -3.63
CA VAL A 168 17.15 3.01 -4.90
C VAL A 168 17.86 1.67 -5.04
N VAL A 169 17.14 0.60 -5.41
CA VAL A 169 17.72 -0.72 -5.67
C VAL A 169 17.64 -1.01 -7.17
N VAL A 170 18.77 -1.38 -7.75
CA VAL A 170 18.91 -1.65 -9.19
C VAL A 170 19.60 -3.00 -9.37
N GLY A 171 18.82 -3.97 -9.83
CA GLY A 171 19.29 -5.34 -10.08
C GLY A 171 19.72 -5.53 -11.53
N THR A 172 20.99 -5.41 -11.81
CA THR A 172 21.60 -5.71 -13.11
C THR A 172 23.12 -5.82 -13.01
N GLU A 173 23.71 -6.66 -13.86
CA GLU A 173 25.15 -6.78 -14.02
C GLU A 173 25.67 -6.07 -15.30
N ASP A 174 24.77 -5.63 -16.21
CA ASP A 174 25.13 -4.88 -17.43
C ASP A 174 25.53 -3.45 -17.09
N GLU A 175 26.77 -3.06 -17.39
CA GLU A 175 27.31 -1.72 -17.09
C GLU A 175 26.61 -0.61 -17.88
N ARG A 176 26.13 -0.88 -19.09
CA ARG A 176 25.36 0.10 -19.89
C ARG A 176 24.02 0.38 -19.23
N ALA A 177 23.33 -0.68 -18.74
CA ALA A 177 22.10 -0.55 -18.00
C ALA A 177 22.31 0.21 -16.69
N GLN A 178 23.41 -0.06 -15.97
CA GLN A 178 23.76 0.70 -14.77
C GLN A 178 23.94 2.20 -15.06
N ALA A 179 24.59 2.53 -16.19
CA ALA A 179 24.80 3.92 -16.61
C ALA A 179 23.46 4.62 -16.89
N VAL A 180 22.55 3.96 -17.61
CA VAL A 180 21.19 4.47 -17.88
C VAL A 180 20.41 4.68 -16.57
N MET A 181 20.44 3.72 -15.65
CA MET A 181 19.75 3.84 -14.37
C MET A 181 20.34 4.96 -13.49
N ARG A 182 21.66 5.15 -13.47
CA ARG A 182 22.29 6.30 -12.79
C ARG A 182 21.81 7.64 -13.34
N GLU A 183 21.69 7.75 -14.65
CA GLU A 183 21.24 8.97 -15.31
C GLU A 183 19.75 9.24 -15.01
N LEU A 184 18.90 8.22 -15.03
CA LEU A 184 17.47 8.34 -14.68
C LEU A 184 17.28 8.85 -13.25
N TYR A 185 18.07 8.35 -12.32
CA TYR A 185 17.98 8.73 -10.91
C TYR A 185 18.96 9.85 -10.50
N ARG A 186 19.68 10.46 -11.47
CA ARG A 186 20.65 11.53 -11.18
C ARG A 186 20.12 12.68 -10.31
N PRO A 187 18.86 13.13 -10.47
CA PRO A 187 18.32 14.20 -9.61
C PRO A 187 18.30 13.86 -8.14
N LEU A 188 18.30 12.59 -7.76
CA LEU A 188 18.36 12.15 -6.36
C LEU A 188 19.74 12.36 -5.72
N ASN A 189 20.78 12.64 -6.50
CA ASN A 189 22.12 12.96 -5.98
C ASN A 189 22.12 14.20 -5.08
N LEU A 190 21.18 15.13 -5.29
CA LEU A 190 21.02 16.31 -4.42
C LEU A 190 20.70 15.94 -2.96
N ASN A 191 20.09 14.76 -2.75
CA ASN A 191 19.72 14.24 -1.43
C ASN A 191 20.71 13.16 -0.93
N GLU A 192 21.83 12.95 -1.66
CA GLU A 192 22.80 11.88 -1.38
C GLU A 192 22.16 10.49 -1.28
N THR A 193 21.05 10.25 -1.98
CA THR A 193 20.32 8.98 -1.95
C THR A 193 21.21 7.85 -2.50
N PRO A 194 21.45 6.80 -1.73
CA PRO A 194 22.25 5.66 -2.18
C PRO A 194 21.52 4.88 -3.29
N ILE A 195 22.22 4.59 -4.39
CA ILE A 195 21.76 3.66 -5.42
C ILE A 195 22.55 2.36 -5.23
N LEU A 196 21.83 1.32 -4.78
CA LEU A 196 22.40 -0.01 -4.58
C LEU A 196 22.31 -0.82 -5.88
N PHE A 197 23.44 -1.11 -6.49
CA PHE A 197 23.54 -2.04 -7.62
C PHE A 197 23.79 -3.47 -7.11
N THR A 198 23.02 -4.42 -7.62
CA THR A 198 23.10 -5.84 -7.24
C THR A 198 22.63 -6.74 -8.39
N GLY A 199 22.66 -8.04 -8.24
CA GLY A 199 22.05 -8.96 -9.21
C GLY A 199 20.51 -8.89 -9.19
N ARG A 200 19.87 -9.21 -10.31
CA ARG A 200 18.40 -9.13 -10.49
C ARG A 200 17.64 -9.89 -9.41
N ARG A 201 17.97 -11.17 -9.17
CA ARG A 201 17.31 -12.01 -8.16
C ARG A 201 17.42 -11.43 -6.75
N THR A 202 18.58 -10.84 -6.42
CA THR A 202 18.77 -10.16 -5.12
C THR A 202 17.88 -8.94 -5.01
N SER A 203 17.79 -8.11 -6.07
CA SER A 203 16.92 -6.94 -6.11
C SER A 203 15.44 -7.32 -5.91
N GLU A 204 14.97 -8.35 -6.60
CA GLU A 204 13.61 -8.89 -6.44
C GLU A 204 13.35 -9.36 -5.01
N LEU A 205 14.28 -10.10 -4.41
CA LEU A 205 14.15 -10.58 -3.03
C LEU A 205 14.17 -9.45 -2.01
N ILE A 206 14.96 -8.40 -2.22
CA ILE A 206 15.04 -7.23 -1.31
C ILE A 206 13.65 -6.61 -1.09
N LYS A 207 12.83 -6.49 -2.14
CA LYS A 207 11.48 -5.93 -2.01
C LYS A 207 10.60 -6.77 -1.10
N TYR A 208 10.53 -8.08 -1.33
CA TYR A 208 9.74 -8.99 -0.50
C TYR A 208 10.25 -9.05 0.94
N ALA A 209 11.56 -9.15 1.13
CA ALA A 209 12.17 -9.19 2.45
C ALA A 209 11.89 -7.91 3.24
N ALA A 210 11.98 -6.74 2.59
CA ALA A 210 11.66 -5.47 3.24
C ALA A 210 10.19 -5.39 3.67
N ASN A 211 9.26 -5.71 2.78
CA ASN A 211 7.83 -5.64 3.11
C ASN A 211 7.44 -6.69 4.16
N ALA A 212 7.98 -7.90 4.09
CA ALA A 212 7.74 -8.94 5.09
C ALA A 212 8.28 -8.55 6.48
N PHE A 213 9.47 -7.93 6.53
CA PHE A 213 10.03 -7.44 7.78
C PHE A 213 9.19 -6.33 8.41
N LEU A 214 8.67 -5.40 7.60
CA LEU A 214 7.79 -4.34 8.09
C LEU A 214 6.44 -4.90 8.58
N ALA A 215 5.86 -5.87 7.87
CA ALA A 215 4.65 -6.57 8.30
C ALA A 215 4.88 -7.30 9.64
N MET A 216 6.02 -7.97 9.80
CA MET A 216 6.43 -8.63 11.05
C MET A 216 6.55 -7.62 12.20
N LYS A 217 7.12 -6.43 12.00
CA LYS A 217 7.18 -5.38 13.04
C LYS A 217 5.79 -4.98 13.53
N ILE A 218 4.82 -4.83 12.62
CA ILE A 218 3.44 -4.51 12.99
C ILE A 218 2.83 -5.68 13.79
N THR A 219 3.01 -6.91 13.34
CA THR A 219 2.50 -8.09 14.04
C THR A 219 3.14 -8.23 15.42
N PHE A 220 4.45 -8.04 15.53
CA PHE A 220 5.17 -8.07 16.81
C PHE A 220 4.61 -7.05 17.81
N ILE A 221 4.44 -5.78 17.41
CA ILE A 221 3.91 -4.77 18.34
C ILE A 221 2.44 -5.02 18.69
N ASN A 222 1.68 -5.68 17.81
CA ASN A 222 0.32 -6.09 18.08
C ASN A 222 0.25 -7.20 19.12
N GLU A 223 1.14 -8.19 19.09
CA GLU A 223 1.25 -9.21 20.15
C GLU A 223 1.71 -8.59 21.47
N MET A 224 2.67 -7.63 21.40
CA MET A 224 3.06 -6.88 22.62
C MET A 224 1.90 -6.07 23.18
N ALA A 225 0.99 -5.56 22.35
CA ALA A 225 -0.20 -4.87 22.84
C ALA A 225 -1.11 -5.79 23.64
N ASP A 226 -1.35 -7.01 23.16
CA ASP A 226 -2.17 -7.99 23.88
C ASP A 226 -1.51 -8.41 25.20
N LEU A 227 -0.18 -8.56 25.21
CA LEU A 227 0.57 -8.81 26.45
C LEU A 227 0.49 -7.62 27.42
N CYS A 228 0.61 -6.38 26.91
CA CYS A 228 0.49 -5.17 27.74
C CYS A 228 -0.86 -5.12 28.48
N GLU A 229 -1.95 -5.45 27.78
CA GLU A 229 -3.30 -5.52 28.39
C GLU A 229 -3.34 -6.56 29.54
N ALA A 230 -2.70 -7.71 29.34
CA ALA A 230 -2.69 -8.80 30.34
C ALA A 230 -1.83 -8.48 31.56
N VAL A 231 -0.77 -7.70 31.42
CA VAL A 231 0.18 -7.41 32.51
C VAL A 231 0.07 -5.98 33.06
N GLY A 232 -0.88 -5.17 32.56
CA GLY A 232 -1.08 -3.79 33.03
C GLY A 232 0.00 -2.81 32.53
N ALA A 233 0.59 -3.06 31.36
CA ALA A 233 1.56 -2.16 30.72
C ALA A 233 0.89 -1.29 29.62
N ASP A 234 1.65 -0.36 29.04
CA ASP A 234 1.21 0.52 27.93
C ASP A 234 2.06 0.29 26.69
N VAL A 235 1.43 -0.23 25.62
CA VAL A 235 2.10 -0.54 24.36
C VAL A 235 2.73 0.69 23.68
N GLN A 236 2.16 1.88 23.85
CA GLN A 236 2.73 3.11 23.28
C GLN A 236 4.08 3.43 23.93
N GLN A 237 4.19 3.20 25.25
CA GLN A 237 5.45 3.38 25.98
C GLN A 237 6.46 2.28 25.62
N VAL A 238 6.00 1.03 25.47
CA VAL A 238 6.85 -0.07 25.00
C VAL A 238 7.38 0.25 23.60
N ALA A 239 6.51 0.61 22.65
CA ALA A 239 6.90 0.96 21.28
C ALA A 239 7.89 2.13 21.25
N ARG A 240 7.65 3.17 22.06
CA ARG A 240 8.57 4.30 22.19
C ARG A 240 9.92 3.86 22.77
N GLY A 241 9.89 3.07 23.85
CA GLY A 241 11.11 2.62 24.53
C GLY A 241 12.03 1.83 23.61
N ILE A 242 11.50 0.80 22.94
CA ILE A 242 12.29 -0.04 22.02
C ILE A 242 12.63 0.73 20.73
N GLY A 243 11.75 1.62 20.26
CA GLY A 243 11.96 2.40 19.03
C GLY A 243 13.06 3.46 19.12
N LEU A 244 13.47 3.87 20.33
CA LEU A 244 14.63 4.74 20.56
C LEU A 244 15.97 4.05 20.25
N ASP A 245 16.01 2.72 20.30
CA ASP A 245 17.17 1.97 19.82
C ASP A 245 17.21 2.04 18.29
N LYS A 246 18.27 2.68 17.75
CA LYS A 246 18.45 2.86 16.29
C LYS A 246 18.52 1.55 15.51
N ARG A 247 18.89 0.44 16.17
CA ARG A 247 18.91 -0.92 15.55
C ARG A 247 17.50 -1.44 15.28
N ILE A 248 16.50 -0.97 16.04
CA ILE A 248 15.08 -1.33 15.91
C ILE A 248 14.35 -0.25 15.09
N GLY A 249 14.49 1.02 15.48
CA GLY A 249 13.82 2.17 14.89
C GLY A 249 12.33 2.26 15.22
N ALA A 250 11.80 3.48 15.32
CA ALA A 250 10.43 3.74 15.77
C ALA A 250 9.33 3.43 14.72
N LYS A 251 9.68 3.40 13.43
CA LYS A 251 8.70 3.19 12.36
C LYS A 251 8.13 1.76 12.39
N PHE A 252 6.83 1.61 12.08
CA PHE A 252 6.09 0.33 12.06
C PHE A 252 5.94 -0.36 13.42
N LEU A 253 5.96 0.43 14.52
CA LEU A 253 5.67 -0.02 15.88
C LEU A 253 4.36 0.58 16.42
N HIS A 254 3.37 0.78 15.57
CA HIS A 254 2.03 1.26 15.96
C HIS A 254 1.07 0.09 16.05
N ALA A 255 0.63 -0.24 17.28
CA ALA A 255 -0.37 -1.27 17.49
C ALA A 255 -1.74 -0.84 16.95
N GLY A 256 -2.47 -1.79 16.37
CA GLY A 256 -3.76 -1.54 15.74
C GLY A 256 -4.52 -2.81 15.41
N PRO A 257 -5.53 -2.73 14.51
CA PRO A 257 -6.39 -3.87 14.15
C PRO A 257 -5.73 -4.91 13.24
N GLY A 258 -4.50 -4.67 12.80
CA GLY A 258 -3.77 -5.47 11.82
C GLY A 258 -3.39 -4.63 10.60
N TYR A 259 -2.50 -5.18 9.77
CA TYR A 259 -2.13 -4.57 8.51
C TYR A 259 -3.04 -5.05 7.36
N GLY A 260 -3.22 -4.21 6.37
CA GLY A 260 -3.92 -4.45 5.12
C GLY A 260 -3.21 -3.75 3.95
N GLY A 261 -3.97 -3.38 2.94
CA GLY A 261 -3.49 -2.70 1.74
C GLY A 261 -2.98 -3.64 0.66
N SER A 262 -2.59 -3.05 -0.44
CA SER A 262 -2.18 -3.77 -1.65
C SER A 262 -0.83 -4.48 -1.58
N CYS A 263 0.03 -4.09 -0.62
CA CYS A 263 1.44 -4.52 -0.61
C CYS A 263 1.71 -5.64 0.40
N PHE A 264 1.52 -5.39 1.71
CA PHE A 264 1.95 -6.34 2.74
C PHE A 264 1.27 -7.70 2.65
N PRO A 265 -0.07 -7.81 2.51
CA PRO A 265 -0.71 -9.12 2.41
C PRO A 265 -0.22 -9.91 1.20
N LYS A 266 -0.19 -9.26 0.03
CA LYS A 266 0.25 -9.89 -1.22
C LYS A 266 1.72 -10.32 -1.17
N ASP A 267 2.61 -9.44 -0.70
CA ASP A 267 4.04 -9.67 -0.76
C ASP A 267 4.51 -10.69 0.28
N THR A 268 3.89 -10.71 1.47
CA THR A 268 4.17 -11.75 2.48
C THR A 268 3.74 -13.13 1.99
N LEU A 269 2.56 -13.26 1.38
CA LEU A 269 2.10 -14.51 0.79
C LEU A 269 2.99 -14.97 -0.36
N ALA A 270 3.39 -14.06 -1.26
CA ALA A 270 4.29 -14.39 -2.37
C ALA A 270 5.67 -14.83 -1.88
N LEU A 271 6.20 -14.21 -0.81
CA LEU A 271 7.46 -14.64 -0.21
C LEU A 271 7.34 -16.03 0.42
N VAL A 272 6.27 -16.31 1.15
CA VAL A 272 5.99 -17.63 1.73
C VAL A 272 5.97 -18.69 0.62
N ARG A 273 5.28 -18.42 -0.49
CA ARG A 273 5.22 -19.33 -1.64
C ARG A 273 6.58 -19.55 -2.27
N THR A 274 7.30 -18.49 -2.57
CA THR A 274 8.66 -18.56 -3.13
C THR A 274 9.56 -19.42 -2.24
N ALA A 275 9.45 -19.27 -0.93
CA ALA A 275 10.25 -20.05 0.02
C ALA A 275 9.86 -21.53 0.07
N VAL A 276 8.56 -21.83 -0.01
CA VAL A 276 8.07 -23.23 -0.09
C VAL A 276 8.52 -23.90 -1.38
N ASP A 277 8.39 -23.23 -2.52
CA ASP A 277 8.82 -23.74 -3.83
C ASP A 277 10.34 -23.97 -3.88
N ALA A 278 11.10 -23.15 -3.16
CA ALA A 278 12.55 -23.32 -3.00
C ALA A 278 12.95 -24.38 -1.94
N GLY A 279 11.98 -25.00 -1.26
CA GLY A 279 12.25 -25.97 -0.19
C GLY A 279 12.80 -25.39 1.11
N THR A 280 12.72 -24.06 1.30
CA THR A 280 13.25 -23.33 2.47
C THR A 280 12.17 -22.44 3.10
N PRO A 281 11.19 -23.01 3.86
CA PRO A 281 10.07 -22.23 4.39
C PRO A 281 10.51 -21.12 5.35
N VAL A 282 9.87 -19.95 5.22
CA VAL A 282 10.12 -18.75 6.04
C VAL A 282 9.10 -18.67 7.19
N ARG A 283 9.28 -19.48 8.21
CA ARG A 283 8.29 -19.68 9.30
C ARG A 283 7.88 -18.42 10.04
N LEU A 284 8.80 -17.45 10.23
CA LEU A 284 8.47 -16.16 10.86
C LEU A 284 7.42 -15.40 10.05
N ILE A 285 7.47 -15.48 8.74
CA ILE A 285 6.53 -14.76 7.86
C ILE A 285 5.21 -15.53 7.76
N GLU A 286 5.24 -16.86 7.72
CA GLU A 286 4.04 -17.69 7.82
C GLU A 286 3.24 -17.34 9.07
N THR A 287 3.90 -17.34 10.25
CA THR A 287 3.28 -16.95 11.52
C THR A 287 2.80 -15.50 11.50
N THR A 288 3.57 -14.57 10.89
CA THR A 288 3.16 -13.17 10.76
C THR A 288 1.83 -13.02 10.03
N VAL A 289 1.62 -13.75 8.94
CA VAL A 289 0.36 -13.76 8.18
C VAL A 289 -0.78 -14.32 9.02
N GLU A 290 -0.59 -15.49 9.63
CA GLU A 290 -1.60 -16.15 10.45
C GLU A 290 -2.06 -15.28 11.63
N VAL A 291 -1.12 -14.69 12.36
CA VAL A 291 -1.41 -13.82 13.52
C VAL A 291 -2.14 -12.55 13.08
N ASN A 292 -1.74 -11.95 11.95
CA ASN A 292 -2.42 -10.76 11.42
C ASN A 292 -3.87 -11.05 11.05
N ASP A 293 -4.14 -12.16 10.37
CA ASP A 293 -5.50 -12.56 9.98
C ASP A 293 -6.38 -12.88 11.18
N ALA A 294 -5.83 -13.60 12.16
CA ALA A 294 -6.53 -13.88 13.42
C ALA A 294 -6.87 -12.58 14.16
N ARG A 295 -5.93 -11.61 14.16
CA ARG A 295 -6.13 -10.32 14.81
C ARG A 295 -7.25 -9.51 14.18
N LYS A 296 -7.29 -9.36 12.86
CA LYS A 296 -8.37 -8.63 12.16
C LYS A 296 -9.74 -9.18 12.55
N LYS A 297 -9.89 -10.50 12.55
CA LYS A 297 -11.13 -11.20 12.93
C LYS A 297 -11.51 -11.00 14.41
N ALA A 298 -10.54 -10.85 15.30
CA ALA A 298 -10.76 -10.65 16.71
C ALA A 298 -11.29 -9.24 17.08
N MET A 299 -11.17 -8.26 16.20
CA MET A 299 -11.52 -6.86 16.50
C MET A 299 -13.00 -6.65 16.79
N ALA A 300 -13.90 -7.34 16.11
CA ALA A 300 -15.34 -7.29 16.40
C ALA A 300 -15.66 -7.77 17.82
N GLY A 301 -14.93 -8.76 18.32
CA GLY A 301 -15.04 -9.23 19.72
C GLY A 301 -14.66 -8.15 20.74
N ARG A 302 -13.66 -7.31 20.43
CA ARG A 302 -13.30 -6.16 21.30
C ARG A 302 -14.42 -5.12 21.36
N VAL A 303 -15.07 -4.85 20.24
CA VAL A 303 -16.24 -3.95 20.20
C VAL A 303 -17.39 -4.55 21.01
N SER A 304 -17.67 -5.84 20.84
CA SER A 304 -18.69 -6.54 21.62
C SER A 304 -18.41 -6.49 23.11
N ALA A 305 -17.17 -6.75 23.54
CA ALA A 305 -16.76 -6.68 24.95
C ALA A 305 -16.95 -5.27 25.53
N ALA A 306 -16.67 -4.21 24.78
CA ALA A 306 -16.92 -2.84 25.20
C ALA A 306 -18.41 -2.52 25.35
N MET A 307 -19.30 -3.34 24.79
CA MET A 307 -20.76 -3.28 24.89
C MET A 307 -21.35 -4.38 25.77
N ASP A 308 -20.57 -4.88 26.74
CA ASP A 308 -20.97 -5.90 27.70
C ASP A 308 -21.38 -7.24 27.04
N GLY A 309 -20.86 -7.50 25.83
CA GLY A 309 -21.11 -8.72 25.07
C GLY A 309 -22.38 -8.71 24.21
N ASP A 310 -23.18 -7.64 24.23
CA ASP A 310 -24.45 -7.56 23.50
C ASP A 310 -24.42 -6.46 22.43
N LEU A 311 -24.36 -6.88 21.17
CA LEU A 311 -24.47 -6.01 20.00
C LEU A 311 -25.82 -6.15 19.26
N LYS A 312 -26.70 -7.03 19.71
CA LYS A 312 -27.99 -7.26 19.04
C LYS A 312 -28.88 -6.01 19.08
N GLY A 313 -29.24 -5.52 17.89
CA GLY A 313 -30.02 -4.30 17.73
C GLY A 313 -29.30 -3.02 18.11
N LYS A 314 -28.00 -3.06 18.39
CA LYS A 314 -27.16 -1.88 18.60
C LYS A 314 -26.70 -1.27 17.29
N THR A 315 -26.41 0.02 17.31
CA THR A 315 -25.83 0.74 16.18
C THR A 315 -24.35 1.03 16.47
N VAL A 316 -23.47 0.58 15.59
CA VAL A 316 -22.03 0.81 15.66
C VAL A 316 -21.65 1.83 14.60
N ALA A 317 -21.01 2.93 14.99
CA ALA A 317 -20.42 3.91 14.09
C ALA A 317 -18.95 3.54 13.82
N LEU A 318 -18.61 3.19 12.58
CA LEU A 318 -17.22 2.99 12.15
C LEU A 318 -16.67 4.29 11.55
N LEU A 319 -15.61 4.82 12.12
CA LEU A 319 -14.86 5.95 11.58
C LEU A 319 -13.56 5.44 10.95
N GLY A 320 -13.48 5.55 9.63
CA GLY A 320 -12.43 5.00 8.81
C GLY A 320 -12.73 3.56 8.36
N VAL A 321 -12.69 3.31 7.06
CA VAL A 321 -12.86 1.98 6.48
C VAL A 321 -11.70 1.57 5.58
N THR A 322 -10.90 2.52 5.07
CA THR A 322 -9.66 2.24 4.35
C THR A 322 -8.61 1.61 5.27
N PHE A 323 -7.64 0.91 4.70
CA PHE A 323 -6.63 0.20 5.51
C PHE A 323 -5.69 1.15 6.28
N LYS A 324 -5.53 2.39 5.83
CA LYS A 324 -4.79 3.49 6.47
C LYS A 324 -5.29 4.85 5.96
N PRO A 325 -4.92 5.99 6.59
CA PRO A 325 -5.26 7.33 6.10
C PRO A 325 -4.56 7.69 4.78
N ASN A 326 -5.08 8.72 4.11
CA ASN A 326 -4.56 9.30 2.88
C ASN A 326 -4.55 8.34 1.68
N THR A 327 -5.54 7.46 1.60
CA THR A 327 -5.78 6.55 0.47
C THR A 327 -7.26 6.19 0.40
N ASP A 328 -7.72 5.78 -0.79
CA ASP A 328 -9.03 5.17 -1.02
C ASP A 328 -8.96 3.63 -1.07
N ASP A 329 -7.76 3.04 -0.82
CA ASP A 329 -7.52 1.60 -0.95
C ASP A 329 -8.21 0.78 0.14
N MET A 330 -9.09 -0.12 -0.31
CA MET A 330 -9.86 -1.04 0.52
C MET A 330 -9.28 -2.47 0.55
N ARG A 331 -8.22 -2.75 -0.23
CA ARG A 331 -7.67 -4.10 -0.34
C ARG A 331 -7.16 -4.60 1.01
N ASP A 332 -7.63 -5.78 1.42
CA ASP A 332 -7.30 -6.38 2.73
C ASP A 332 -7.45 -5.43 3.94
N ALA A 333 -8.27 -4.38 3.80
CA ALA A 333 -8.54 -3.45 4.90
C ALA A 333 -9.19 -4.18 6.08
N PRO A 334 -8.81 -3.89 7.34
CA PRO A 334 -9.44 -4.49 8.52
C PRO A 334 -10.96 -4.35 8.58
N SER A 335 -11.51 -3.31 7.95
CA SER A 335 -12.96 -3.09 7.84
C SER A 335 -13.70 -4.23 7.13
N LEU A 336 -13.03 -4.91 6.19
CA LEU A 336 -13.61 -6.05 5.45
C LEU A 336 -13.83 -7.28 6.35
N ASP A 337 -13.10 -7.40 7.44
CA ASP A 337 -13.31 -8.42 8.47
C ASP A 337 -14.25 -7.90 9.57
N VAL A 338 -14.03 -6.67 10.03
CA VAL A 338 -14.70 -6.11 11.22
C VAL A 338 -16.18 -5.79 10.97
N ALA A 339 -16.53 -5.11 9.87
CA ALA A 339 -17.91 -4.69 9.63
C ALA A 339 -18.87 -5.88 9.44
N PRO A 340 -18.56 -6.90 8.61
CA PRO A 340 -19.39 -8.10 8.51
C PRO A 340 -19.51 -8.86 9.83
N ALA A 341 -18.42 -8.94 10.61
CA ALA A 341 -18.45 -9.64 11.91
C ALA A 341 -19.35 -8.91 12.93
N LEU A 342 -19.34 -7.57 12.96
CA LEU A 342 -20.27 -6.79 13.81
C LEU A 342 -21.72 -7.00 13.38
N MET A 343 -22.01 -7.02 12.08
CA MET A 343 -23.36 -7.29 11.58
C MET A 343 -23.81 -8.73 11.90
N ALA A 344 -22.90 -9.70 11.82
CA ALA A 344 -23.18 -11.08 12.22
C ALA A 344 -23.53 -11.23 13.73
N LEU A 345 -22.99 -10.32 14.56
CA LEU A 345 -23.36 -10.20 15.98
C LEU A 345 -24.68 -9.43 16.21
N GLY A 346 -25.37 -9.05 15.14
CA GLY A 346 -26.68 -8.38 15.19
C GLY A 346 -26.65 -6.85 15.27
N ALA A 347 -25.48 -6.23 15.03
CA ALA A 347 -25.37 -4.78 14.99
C ALA A 347 -25.81 -4.21 13.64
N THR A 348 -26.31 -2.97 13.67
CA THR A 348 -26.38 -2.10 12.49
C THR A 348 -25.09 -1.31 12.42
N VAL A 349 -24.41 -1.30 11.27
CA VAL A 349 -23.16 -0.58 11.07
C VAL A 349 -23.40 0.68 10.25
N GLN A 350 -23.07 1.85 10.80
CA GLN A 350 -22.95 3.12 10.09
C GLN A 350 -21.47 3.45 9.90
N ALA A 351 -21.08 3.96 8.74
CA ALA A 351 -19.66 4.23 8.49
C ALA A 351 -19.44 5.58 7.79
N PHE A 352 -18.29 6.15 8.05
CA PHE A 352 -17.75 7.28 7.32
C PHE A 352 -16.25 7.11 7.11
N ASP A 353 -15.80 7.43 5.90
CA ASP A 353 -14.38 7.53 5.54
C ASP A 353 -14.19 8.74 4.62
N PRO A 354 -13.15 9.57 4.79
CA PRO A 354 -12.94 10.74 3.95
C PRO A 354 -12.80 10.44 2.45
N GLU A 355 -12.17 9.32 2.08
CA GLU A 355 -11.84 9.01 0.68
C GLU A 355 -12.37 7.65 0.21
N GLY A 356 -12.45 6.67 1.10
CA GLY A 356 -12.69 5.27 0.75
C GLY A 356 -14.16 4.88 0.55
N MET A 357 -15.13 5.76 0.77
CA MET A 357 -16.56 5.37 0.79
C MET A 357 -17.05 4.77 -0.53
N HIS A 358 -16.61 5.33 -1.67
CA HIS A 358 -16.98 4.83 -2.99
C HIS A 358 -16.53 3.38 -3.20
N GLU A 359 -15.29 3.08 -2.87
CA GLU A 359 -14.74 1.71 -3.00
C GLU A 359 -15.32 0.79 -1.92
N ALA A 360 -15.48 1.28 -0.70
CA ALA A 360 -16.06 0.51 0.40
C ALA A 360 -17.51 0.09 0.12
N SER A 361 -18.32 0.94 -0.51
CA SER A 361 -19.72 0.63 -0.85
C SER A 361 -19.88 -0.54 -1.83
N LYS A 362 -18.85 -0.85 -2.60
CA LYS A 362 -18.82 -2.01 -3.51
C LYS A 362 -18.50 -3.33 -2.80
N LEU A 363 -17.93 -3.26 -1.58
CA LEU A 363 -17.36 -4.40 -0.86
C LEU A 363 -18.06 -4.69 0.48
N LEU A 364 -18.69 -3.69 1.09
CA LEU A 364 -19.30 -3.77 2.42
C LEU A 364 -20.82 -3.67 2.32
N ASP A 365 -21.43 -4.76 1.89
CA ASP A 365 -22.90 -4.87 1.81
C ASP A 365 -23.54 -4.70 3.19
N GLY A 366 -24.65 -3.96 3.26
CA GLY A 366 -25.41 -3.73 4.50
C GLY A 366 -24.86 -2.65 5.43
N VAL A 367 -23.71 -2.06 5.12
CA VAL A 367 -23.18 -0.90 5.84
C VAL A 367 -23.88 0.37 5.37
N VAL A 368 -24.33 1.22 6.30
CA VAL A 368 -24.98 2.50 6.01
C VAL A 368 -23.93 3.60 6.00
N PHE A 369 -23.52 4.02 4.81
CA PHE A 369 -22.55 5.12 4.66
C PHE A 369 -23.21 6.48 4.92
N LYS A 370 -22.47 7.38 5.57
CA LYS A 370 -22.89 8.73 5.99
C LYS A 370 -21.97 9.78 5.40
N ASP A 371 -22.48 11.00 5.24
CA ASP A 371 -21.76 12.10 4.58
C ASP A 371 -20.67 12.74 5.45
N GLY A 372 -20.62 12.39 6.75
CA GLY A 372 -19.62 12.94 7.66
C GLY A 372 -19.50 12.13 8.95
N PRO A 373 -18.42 12.39 9.74
CA PRO A 373 -18.16 11.65 10.95
C PRO A 373 -19.23 11.85 12.04
N TYR A 374 -19.81 13.04 12.15
CA TYR A 374 -20.85 13.34 13.13
C TYR A 374 -22.19 12.69 12.74
N GLU A 375 -22.50 12.63 11.44
CA GLU A 375 -23.66 11.93 10.90
C GLU A 375 -23.54 10.41 11.16
N ALA A 376 -22.34 9.86 10.99
CA ALA A 376 -22.08 8.44 11.30
C ALA A 376 -22.23 8.12 12.80
N VAL A 377 -21.86 9.04 13.68
CA VAL A 377 -21.96 8.87 15.14
C VAL A 377 -23.39 9.11 15.67
N THR A 378 -24.19 9.89 14.93
CA THR A 378 -25.55 10.27 15.39
C THR A 378 -26.42 9.04 15.63
N GLY A 379 -26.89 8.87 16.87
CA GLY A 379 -27.75 7.79 17.30
C GLY A 379 -27.06 6.42 17.37
N ALA A 380 -25.74 6.36 17.32
CA ALA A 380 -24.99 5.13 17.54
C ALA A 380 -24.85 4.81 19.04
N ASP A 381 -24.73 3.54 19.35
CA ASP A 381 -24.52 3.04 20.72
C ASP A 381 -23.02 3.02 21.09
N VAL A 382 -22.16 2.89 20.08
CA VAL A 382 -20.70 2.91 20.21
C VAL A 382 -20.06 3.49 18.97
N VAL A 383 -18.98 4.25 19.14
CA VAL A 383 -18.12 4.69 18.03
C VAL A 383 -16.80 3.90 18.04
N VAL A 384 -16.37 3.46 16.87
CA VAL A 384 -15.14 2.70 16.64
C VAL A 384 -14.24 3.49 15.71
N ILE A 385 -13.03 3.81 16.17
CA ILE A 385 -11.98 4.38 15.30
C ILE A 385 -11.21 3.21 14.68
N LEU A 386 -11.38 3.01 13.38
CA LEU A 386 -10.76 1.87 12.68
C LEU A 386 -9.60 2.30 11.76
N THR A 387 -9.63 3.55 11.27
CA THR A 387 -8.52 4.16 10.53
C THR A 387 -8.20 5.53 11.12
N GLU A 388 -6.92 5.83 11.29
CA GLU A 388 -6.43 7.00 12.02
C GLU A 388 -6.33 8.28 11.18
N TRP A 389 -7.38 8.63 10.46
CA TRP A 389 -7.44 9.89 9.70
C TRP A 389 -7.22 11.11 10.60
N ASP A 390 -6.50 12.12 10.11
CA ASP A 390 -6.27 13.36 10.88
C ASP A 390 -7.59 14.06 11.26
N GLN A 391 -8.60 13.96 10.39
CA GLN A 391 -9.95 14.48 10.68
C GLN A 391 -10.53 13.86 11.97
N PHE A 392 -10.24 12.58 12.25
CA PHE A 392 -10.75 11.93 13.46
C PHE A 392 -9.98 12.32 14.71
N ARG A 393 -8.73 12.78 14.57
CA ARG A 393 -7.96 13.34 15.70
C ARG A 393 -8.50 14.70 16.15
N ALA A 394 -9.16 15.42 15.24
CA ALA A 394 -9.66 16.78 15.45
C ALA A 394 -11.18 16.82 15.76
N LEU A 395 -11.80 15.68 16.08
CA LEU A 395 -13.23 15.65 16.42
C LEU A 395 -13.53 16.45 17.70
N ASP A 396 -14.64 17.20 17.66
CA ASP A 396 -15.24 17.73 18.89
C ASP A 396 -15.86 16.59 19.70
N LEU A 397 -15.10 16.15 20.71
CA LEU A 397 -15.48 14.99 21.53
C LEU A 397 -16.72 15.25 22.39
N ASP A 398 -16.98 16.48 22.77
CA ASP A 398 -18.19 16.81 23.52
C ASP A 398 -19.42 16.72 22.61
N ARG A 399 -19.29 17.15 21.36
CA ARG A 399 -20.31 16.91 20.33
C ARG A 399 -20.51 15.44 20.03
N VAL A 400 -19.42 14.67 19.86
CA VAL A 400 -19.50 13.19 19.68
C VAL A 400 -20.29 12.56 20.82
N LYS A 401 -19.99 12.93 22.07
CA LYS A 401 -20.69 12.42 23.27
C LYS A 401 -22.19 12.73 23.26
N LEU A 402 -22.57 13.92 22.84
CA LEU A 402 -23.99 14.32 22.73
C LEU A 402 -24.76 13.58 21.64
N LEU A 403 -24.11 13.17 20.56
CA LEU A 403 -24.71 12.48 19.44
C LEU A 403 -24.88 10.97 19.67
N LEU A 404 -24.04 10.38 20.54
CA LEU A 404 -24.11 8.98 20.91
C LEU A 404 -25.29 8.71 21.89
N ARG A 405 -25.89 7.52 21.80
CA ARG A 405 -26.84 7.05 22.82
C ARG A 405 -26.18 6.79 24.16
N GLN A 406 -24.93 6.34 24.13
CA GLN A 406 -24.08 6.14 25.30
C GLN A 406 -22.65 6.54 24.95
N PRO A 407 -21.88 7.12 25.90
CA PRO A 407 -20.54 7.61 25.61
C PRO A 407 -19.52 6.46 25.57
N VAL A 408 -19.66 5.53 24.63
CA VAL A 408 -18.76 4.39 24.44
C VAL A 408 -17.92 4.60 23.20
N MET A 409 -16.59 4.48 23.36
CA MET A 409 -15.64 4.57 22.26
C MET A 409 -14.63 3.43 22.31
N VAL A 410 -14.47 2.76 21.17
CA VAL A 410 -13.44 1.74 20.95
C VAL A 410 -12.44 2.29 19.93
N ASP A 411 -11.25 2.60 20.39
CA ASP A 411 -10.20 3.20 19.58
C ASP A 411 -9.16 2.13 19.18
N LEU A 412 -9.34 1.54 18.02
CA LEU A 412 -8.46 0.49 17.50
C LEU A 412 -7.15 1.02 16.91
N ARG A 413 -6.94 2.35 16.94
CA ARG A 413 -5.75 3.02 16.38
C ARG A 413 -4.96 3.85 17.40
N ASN A 414 -5.43 3.85 18.65
CA ASN A 414 -4.77 4.61 19.72
C ASN A 414 -4.64 6.12 19.42
N VAL A 415 -5.66 6.69 18.79
CA VAL A 415 -5.72 8.11 18.37
C VAL A 415 -5.76 9.02 19.59
N TYR A 416 -6.53 8.64 20.63
CA TYR A 416 -6.75 9.44 21.83
C TYR A 416 -6.01 8.91 23.04
N ARG A 417 -5.87 9.78 24.05
CA ARG A 417 -5.29 9.39 25.35
C ARG A 417 -6.38 8.86 26.26
N PRO A 418 -6.19 7.69 26.90
CA PRO A 418 -7.21 7.10 27.76
C PRO A 418 -7.68 8.01 28.89
N ASP A 419 -6.75 8.70 29.57
CA ASP A 419 -7.07 9.57 30.68
C ASP A 419 -7.92 10.76 30.26
N ASP A 420 -7.62 11.38 29.11
CA ASP A 420 -8.38 12.51 28.57
C ASP A 420 -9.81 12.06 28.19
N MET A 421 -9.97 10.85 27.65
CA MET A 421 -11.27 10.29 27.28
C MET A 421 -12.10 9.93 28.51
N ARG A 422 -11.49 9.31 29.53
CA ARG A 422 -12.15 9.01 30.81
C ARG A 422 -12.55 10.29 31.53
N ALA A 423 -11.69 11.33 31.57
CA ALA A 423 -12.02 12.62 32.17
C ALA A 423 -13.20 13.32 31.49
N ARG A 424 -13.41 13.11 30.18
CA ARG A 424 -14.59 13.57 29.44
C ARG A 424 -15.83 12.69 29.65
N GLY A 425 -15.68 11.58 30.38
CA GLY A 425 -16.77 10.66 30.72
C GLY A 425 -17.09 9.65 29.63
N PHE A 426 -16.15 9.29 28.77
CA PHE A 426 -16.28 8.18 27.87
C PHE A 426 -15.93 6.85 28.56
N ARG A 427 -16.71 5.82 28.29
CA ARG A 427 -16.25 4.43 28.42
C ARG A 427 -15.33 4.15 27.24
N TYR A 428 -14.04 4.29 27.46
CA TYR A 428 -13.04 4.25 26.42
C TYR A 428 -12.19 2.99 26.50
N THR A 429 -12.09 2.30 25.36
CA THR A 429 -11.23 1.12 25.20
C THR A 429 -10.29 1.36 24.03
N SER A 430 -9.03 0.97 24.18
CA SER A 430 -8.01 1.10 23.14
C SER A 430 -7.13 -0.15 23.06
N ILE A 431 -6.16 -0.17 22.14
CA ILE A 431 -5.28 -1.31 21.94
C ILE A 431 -4.06 -1.22 22.85
N GLY A 432 -3.80 -2.29 23.62
CA GLY A 432 -2.56 -2.44 24.40
C GLY A 432 -2.41 -1.44 25.55
N ARG A 433 -3.53 -0.92 26.08
CA ARG A 433 -3.54 0.02 27.22
C ARG A 433 -4.69 -0.36 28.17
N ALA A 434 -4.38 -0.63 29.43
CA ALA A 434 -5.34 -0.99 30.46
C ALA A 434 -6.20 0.21 30.93
#